data_66cb08e70e6a6bd167482de81c0edd86
#
_entry.id   66cb08e70e6a6bd167482de81c0edd86
#
_cell.length_a   1.000
_cell.length_b   1.000
_cell.length_c   1.000
_cell.angle_alpha   90.00
_cell.angle_beta   90.00
_cell.angle_gamma   90.00
#
_symmetry.space_group_name_H-M   'P 1'
#
loop_
_entity.id
_entity.type
_entity.pdbx_description
1 polymer ?
#
loop_
_entity_poly.entity_id
_entity_poly.type
_entity_poly.pdbx_seq_one_letter_code
_entity_poly.pdbx_strand_id
1 'polypeptide(L)'
;MGFLLLGVDSLIACFAVGTLVSRSSWLLYATLFGVCDAGGFLLGTALHWSIPDGTANVIETAVLVGLGVYWLGIALYARRIAETRWVWALPFVLSIDNITYGLIDHAWSHSVAVQAIEQLLSSALLAGIGLLASAAVMRAIPGSKQRGATFAAGFAGAALIVAAPILLAVG
;
A
#
# COMPACT_ATOMS: atom_id res chain seq x y z
N MET A 1 10.50 15.07 0.19
CA MET A 1 10.75 13.74 0.82
C MET A 1 9.47 12.93 1.06
N GLY A 2 8.27 13.50 0.98
CA GLY A 2 7.00 12.81 1.25
C GLY A 2 6.64 11.66 0.30
N PHE A 3 7.01 11.73 -0.98
CA PHE A 3 6.58 10.74 -1.99
C PHE A 3 7.08 9.32 -1.78
N LEU A 4 8.28 9.15 -1.23
CA LEU A 4 8.80 7.81 -0.91
C LEU A 4 8.04 7.17 0.26
N LEU A 5 7.53 7.96 1.19
CA LEU A 5 6.75 7.47 2.32
C LEU A 5 5.36 6.98 1.86
N LEU A 6 4.72 7.70 0.92
CA LEU A 6 3.42 7.31 0.39
C LEU A 6 3.42 5.99 -0.40
N GLY A 7 4.56 5.52 -0.92
CA GLY A 7 4.64 4.24 -1.63
C GLY A 7 5.14 3.07 -0.78
N VAL A 8 5.47 3.29 0.50
CA VAL A 8 5.96 2.22 1.39
C VAL A 8 4.87 1.19 1.68
N ASP A 9 3.62 1.60 1.77
CA ASP A 9 2.46 0.73 1.89
C ASP A 9 2.35 -0.23 0.70
N SER A 10 2.53 0.28 -0.53
CA SER A 10 2.56 -0.52 -1.77
C SER A 10 3.70 -1.54 -1.77
N LEU A 11 4.89 -1.16 -1.27
CA LEU A 11 6.02 -2.07 -1.09
C LEU A 11 5.68 -3.20 -0.11
N ILE A 12 5.16 -2.85 1.07
CA ILE A 12 4.81 -3.80 2.13
C ILE A 12 3.70 -4.74 1.66
N ALA A 13 2.65 -4.20 1.04
CA ALA A 13 1.55 -4.98 0.51
C ALA A 13 2.01 -5.94 -0.59
N CYS A 14 2.80 -5.47 -1.54
CA CYS A 14 3.35 -6.30 -2.61
C CYS A 14 4.34 -7.35 -2.10
N PHE A 15 5.12 -7.04 -1.08
CA PHE A 15 5.93 -8.04 -0.40
C PHE A 15 5.06 -9.16 0.20
N ALA A 16 3.97 -8.80 0.87
CA ALA A 16 3.06 -9.77 1.49
C ALA A 16 2.37 -10.68 0.46
N VAL A 17 1.92 -10.12 -0.67
CA VAL A 17 1.16 -10.88 -1.68
C VAL A 17 1.99 -11.43 -2.83
N GLY A 18 3.28 -11.12 -2.89
CA GLY A 18 4.14 -11.50 -4.01
C GLY A 18 4.22 -12.99 -4.29
N THR A 19 3.90 -13.84 -3.30
CA THR A 19 3.79 -15.29 -3.45
C THR A 19 2.45 -15.76 -4.05
N LEU A 20 1.42 -14.91 -3.97
CA LEU A 20 0.07 -15.19 -4.45
C LEU A 20 -0.14 -14.70 -5.89
N VAL A 21 0.64 -13.70 -6.31
CA VAL A 21 0.58 -13.13 -7.68
C VAL A 21 1.50 -13.91 -8.60
N SER A 22 0.99 -14.36 -9.75
CA SER A 22 1.81 -15.04 -10.76
C SER A 22 2.89 -14.09 -11.30
N ARG A 23 4.09 -14.60 -11.58
CA ARG A 23 5.19 -13.78 -12.10
C ARG A 23 4.86 -13.07 -13.41
N SER A 24 4.05 -13.71 -14.25
CA SER A 24 3.57 -13.10 -15.50
C SER A 24 2.69 -11.86 -15.27
N SER A 25 2.06 -11.75 -14.11
CA SER A 25 1.19 -10.63 -13.75
C SER A 25 1.88 -9.55 -12.91
N TRP A 26 3.15 -9.70 -12.57
CA TRP A 26 3.83 -8.76 -11.67
C TRP A 26 3.89 -7.34 -12.23
N LEU A 27 4.25 -7.20 -13.50
CA LEU A 27 4.29 -5.88 -14.13
C LEU A 27 2.90 -5.21 -14.12
N LEU A 28 1.88 -5.98 -14.50
CA LEU A 28 0.50 -5.49 -14.46
C LEU A 28 0.08 -5.10 -13.06
N TYR A 29 0.42 -5.92 -12.07
CA TYR A 29 0.06 -5.69 -10.68
C TYR A 29 0.76 -4.45 -10.10
N ALA A 30 2.07 -4.28 -10.35
CA ALA A 30 2.82 -3.11 -9.93
C ALA A 30 2.31 -1.82 -10.63
N THR A 31 2.00 -1.90 -11.92
CA THR A 31 1.41 -0.77 -12.65
C THR A 31 0.02 -0.40 -12.09
N LEU A 32 -0.77 -1.40 -11.70
CA LEU A 32 -2.09 -1.17 -11.11
C LEU A 32 -1.98 -0.39 -9.79
N PHE A 33 -0.99 -0.70 -8.93
CA PHE A 33 -0.71 0.10 -7.74
C PHE A 33 -0.42 1.56 -8.10
N GLY A 34 0.51 1.81 -9.00
CA GLY A 34 0.84 3.17 -9.41
C GLY A 34 -0.37 3.93 -10.00
N VAL A 35 -1.17 3.27 -10.83
CA VAL A 35 -2.37 3.89 -11.43
C VAL A 35 -3.45 4.16 -10.38
N CYS A 36 -3.68 3.26 -9.43
CA CYS A 36 -4.65 3.46 -8.35
C CYS A 36 -4.23 4.61 -7.44
N ASP A 37 -2.97 4.68 -7.07
CA ASP A 37 -2.44 5.72 -6.18
C ASP A 37 -2.48 7.09 -6.85
N ALA A 38 -2.01 7.21 -8.09
CA ALA A 38 -2.13 8.45 -8.85
C ALA A 38 -3.60 8.84 -9.11
N GLY A 39 -4.46 7.87 -9.40
CA GLY A 39 -5.89 8.07 -9.59
C GLY A 39 -6.58 8.52 -8.31
N GLY A 40 -6.24 7.92 -7.17
CA GLY A 40 -6.70 8.33 -5.85
C GLY A 40 -6.32 9.76 -5.53
N PHE A 41 -5.04 10.11 -5.74
CA PHE A 41 -4.53 11.46 -5.57
C PHE A 41 -5.28 12.48 -6.44
N LEU A 42 -5.43 12.21 -7.75
CA LEU A 42 -6.15 13.09 -8.67
C LEU A 42 -7.62 13.23 -8.29
N LEU A 43 -8.26 12.15 -7.85
CA LEU A 43 -9.65 12.17 -7.38
C LEU A 43 -9.79 13.04 -6.13
N GLY A 44 -8.89 12.89 -5.16
CA GLY A 44 -8.84 13.71 -3.96
C GLY A 44 -8.67 15.19 -4.30
N THR A 45 -7.72 15.52 -5.17
CA THR A 45 -7.48 16.90 -5.64
C THR A 45 -8.71 17.48 -6.36
N ALA A 46 -9.42 16.69 -7.18
CA ALA A 46 -10.61 17.13 -7.89
C ALA A 46 -11.81 17.39 -6.96
N LEU A 47 -11.93 16.62 -5.90
CA LEU A 47 -12.97 16.79 -4.90
C LEU A 47 -12.76 18.03 -4.00
N HIS A 48 -11.54 18.46 -3.83
CA HIS A 48 -11.08 19.68 -3.14
C HIS A 48 -11.96 20.15 -1.97
N TRP A 49 -12.17 19.25 -1.03
CA TRP A 49 -12.88 19.58 0.21
C TRP A 49 -11.85 20.01 1.25
N SER A 50 -12.05 21.19 1.83
CA SER A 50 -11.25 21.65 2.96
C SER A 50 -11.56 20.79 4.18
N ILE A 51 -10.81 19.71 4.36
CA ILE A 51 -10.88 18.89 5.57
C ILE A 51 -9.86 19.46 6.57
N PRO A 52 -10.22 19.72 7.83
CA PRO A 52 -9.26 20.14 8.84
C PRO A 52 -8.14 19.09 8.98
N ASP A 53 -6.88 19.54 9.01
CA ASP A 53 -5.69 18.68 9.05
C ASP A 53 -5.75 17.59 10.12
N GLY A 54 -6.26 17.92 11.31
CA GLY A 54 -6.42 16.95 12.39
C GLY A 54 -7.40 15.81 12.07
N THR A 55 -8.44 16.07 11.26
CA THR A 55 -9.41 15.05 10.84
C THR A 55 -8.81 14.14 9.76
N ALA A 56 -8.03 14.70 8.85
CA ALA A 56 -7.34 13.94 7.81
C ALA A 56 -6.36 12.92 8.42
N ASN A 57 -5.52 13.36 9.37
CA ASN A 57 -4.57 12.50 10.07
C ASN A 57 -5.26 11.35 10.84
N VAL A 58 -6.42 11.63 11.46
CA VAL A 58 -7.20 10.59 12.16
C VAL A 58 -7.75 9.56 11.18
N ILE A 59 -8.29 10.00 10.03
CA ILE A 59 -8.80 9.10 8.99
C ILE A 59 -7.67 8.24 8.42
N GLU A 60 -6.55 8.82 8.05
CA GLU A 60 -5.37 8.12 7.54
C GLU A 60 -4.89 7.05 8.54
N THR A 61 -4.72 7.44 9.81
CA THR A 61 -4.32 6.51 10.86
C THR A 61 -5.33 5.37 11.04
N ALA A 62 -6.63 5.68 11.04
CA ALA A 62 -7.67 4.67 11.17
C ALA A 62 -7.67 3.67 10.00
N VAL A 63 -7.43 4.15 8.77
CA VAL A 63 -7.29 3.30 7.57
C VAL A 63 -6.06 2.40 7.68
N LEU A 64 -4.90 2.95 8.04
CA LEU A 64 -3.66 2.17 8.18
C LEU A 64 -3.77 1.12 9.28
N VAL A 65 -4.33 1.48 10.44
CA VAL A 65 -4.56 0.51 11.53
C VAL A 65 -5.55 -0.57 11.11
N GLY A 66 -6.67 -0.18 10.48
CA GLY A 66 -7.67 -1.14 9.97
C GLY A 66 -7.07 -2.12 8.97
N LEU A 67 -6.24 -1.62 8.05
CA LEU A 67 -5.53 -2.44 7.07
C LEU A 67 -4.50 -3.37 7.73
N GLY A 68 -3.75 -2.86 8.72
CA GLY A 68 -2.81 -3.65 9.49
C GLY A 68 -3.50 -4.79 10.25
N VAL A 69 -4.64 -4.51 10.89
CA VAL A 69 -5.47 -5.53 11.57
C VAL A 69 -6.02 -6.55 10.57
N TYR A 70 -6.47 -6.09 9.39
CA TYR A 70 -6.94 -6.97 8.32
C TYR A 70 -5.85 -7.93 7.86
N TRP A 71 -4.62 -7.43 7.59
CA TRP A 71 -3.47 -8.25 7.21
C TRP A 71 -3.05 -9.23 8.31
N LEU A 72 -3.06 -8.78 9.55
CA LEU A 72 -2.78 -9.65 10.69
C LEU A 72 -3.84 -10.75 10.81
N GLY A 73 -5.11 -10.40 10.60
CA GLY A 73 -6.22 -11.38 10.54
C GLY A 73 -6.00 -12.42 9.44
N ILE A 74 -5.61 -11.99 8.22
CA ILE A 74 -5.24 -12.92 7.14
C ILE A 74 -4.10 -13.83 7.59
N ALA A 75 -3.03 -13.31 8.20
CA ALA A 75 -1.91 -14.11 8.65
C ALA A 75 -2.30 -15.18 9.68
N LEU A 76 -3.18 -14.84 10.60
CA LEU A 76 -3.64 -15.73 11.66
C LEU A 76 -4.67 -16.78 11.17
N TYR A 77 -5.54 -16.38 10.24
CA TYR A 77 -6.64 -17.22 9.75
C TYR A 77 -6.42 -17.75 8.32
N ALA A 78 -5.22 -17.60 7.75
CA ALA A 78 -4.87 -17.84 6.34
C ALA A 78 -5.19 -19.24 5.78
N ARG A 79 -5.55 -20.21 6.61
CA ARG A 79 -6.00 -21.52 6.15
C ARG A 79 -7.31 -21.49 5.34
N ARG A 80 -8.09 -20.37 5.39
CA ARG A 80 -9.41 -20.26 4.72
C ARG A 80 -9.48 -19.19 3.61
N ILE A 81 -8.51 -18.27 3.49
CA ILE A 81 -8.62 -17.09 2.61
C ILE A 81 -7.61 -17.18 1.44
N ALA A 82 -7.26 -18.36 1.02
CA ALA A 82 -6.45 -18.56 -0.20
C ALA A 82 -7.21 -18.24 -1.52
N GLU A 83 -8.30 -17.48 -1.45
CA GLU A 83 -8.99 -17.03 -2.65
C GLU A 83 -8.26 -15.83 -3.25
N THR A 84 -7.52 -16.10 -4.30
CA THR A 84 -6.66 -15.20 -5.10
C THR A 84 -7.37 -13.92 -5.58
N ARG A 85 -8.69 -13.84 -5.52
CA ARG A 85 -9.49 -12.69 -6.03
C ARG A 85 -9.30 -11.42 -5.21
N TRP A 86 -9.18 -11.51 -3.90
CA TRP A 86 -9.01 -10.35 -3.00
C TRP A 86 -7.68 -9.63 -3.16
N VAL A 87 -6.66 -10.34 -3.65
CA VAL A 87 -5.35 -9.73 -3.93
C VAL A 87 -5.47 -8.59 -4.95
N TRP A 88 -6.35 -8.73 -5.94
CA TRP A 88 -6.57 -7.70 -6.96
C TRP A 88 -7.36 -6.48 -6.48
N ALA A 89 -8.03 -6.56 -5.34
CA ALA A 89 -8.69 -5.41 -4.72
C ALA A 89 -7.74 -4.52 -3.89
N LEU A 90 -6.57 -5.05 -3.50
CA LEU A 90 -5.62 -4.34 -2.64
C LEU A 90 -5.16 -2.98 -3.18
N PRO A 91 -4.78 -2.82 -4.46
CA PRO A 91 -4.39 -1.53 -4.99
C PRO A 91 -5.47 -0.46 -4.80
N PHE A 92 -6.75 -0.83 -4.95
CA PHE A 92 -7.87 0.09 -4.77
C PHE A 92 -8.10 0.46 -3.30
N VAL A 93 -7.96 -0.50 -2.39
CA VAL A 93 -8.15 -0.26 -0.95
C VAL A 93 -7.01 0.61 -0.40
N LEU A 94 -5.78 0.36 -0.85
CA LEU A 94 -4.62 1.11 -0.40
C LEU A 94 -4.58 2.54 -0.97
N SER A 95 -5.17 2.79 -2.15
CA SER A 95 -5.21 4.14 -2.72
C SER A 95 -6.17 5.10 -2.00
N ILE A 96 -6.88 4.66 -0.96
CA ILE A 96 -7.78 5.52 -0.16
C ILE A 96 -6.98 6.61 0.59
N ASP A 97 -5.80 6.29 1.08
CA ASP A 97 -4.89 7.25 1.72
C ASP A 97 -4.44 8.34 0.73
N ASN A 98 -4.19 7.97 -0.53
CA ASN A 98 -3.85 8.89 -1.60
C ASN A 98 -5.02 9.82 -1.97
N ILE A 99 -6.28 9.37 -1.84
CA ILE A 99 -7.46 10.25 -1.95
C ILE A 99 -7.43 11.28 -0.82
N THR A 100 -7.19 10.84 0.41
CA THR A 100 -7.11 11.73 1.58
C THR A 100 -5.98 12.74 1.42
N TYR A 101 -4.81 12.29 0.95
CA TYR A 101 -3.68 13.17 0.65
C TYR A 101 -4.01 14.23 -0.41
N GLY A 102 -4.75 13.86 -1.47
CA GLY A 102 -5.20 14.79 -2.50
C GLY A 102 -6.28 15.78 -2.01
N LEU A 103 -7.05 15.44 -0.97
CA LEU A 103 -8.07 16.31 -0.38
C LEU A 103 -7.49 17.42 0.50
N ILE A 104 -6.29 17.25 1.05
CA ILE A 104 -5.64 18.23 1.92
C ILE A 104 -5.09 19.35 1.05
N ASP A 105 -5.43 20.60 1.38
CA ASP A 105 -4.91 21.78 0.70
C ASP A 105 -3.43 22.01 1.06
N HIS A 106 -2.56 21.36 0.31
CA HIS A 106 -1.13 21.57 0.43
C HIS A 106 -0.73 22.72 -0.50
N ALA A 107 0.14 23.60 -0.02
CA ALA A 107 0.82 24.58 -0.87
C ALA A 107 1.70 23.82 -1.88
N TRP A 108 1.13 23.49 -3.01
CA TRP A 108 1.74 22.69 -4.06
C TRP A 108 2.99 23.38 -4.63
N SER A 109 4.15 22.83 -4.35
CA SER A 109 5.41 23.30 -4.93
C SER A 109 5.54 22.95 -6.42
N HIS A 110 4.76 21.98 -6.92
CA HIS A 110 4.78 21.47 -8.29
C HIS A 110 3.35 21.38 -8.86
N SER A 111 3.23 21.28 -10.17
CA SER A 111 1.91 21.06 -10.80
C SER A 111 1.30 19.70 -10.37
N VAL A 112 -0.01 19.66 -10.23
CA VAL A 112 -0.77 18.43 -9.88
C VAL A 112 -0.41 17.25 -10.81
N ALA A 113 -0.20 17.54 -12.10
CA ALA A 113 0.18 16.52 -13.06
C ALA A 113 1.56 15.90 -12.77
N VAL A 114 2.55 16.72 -12.39
CA VAL A 114 3.88 16.22 -12.01
C VAL A 114 3.78 15.35 -10.77
N GLN A 115 3.03 15.77 -9.77
CA GLN A 115 2.85 14.99 -8.54
C GLN A 115 2.13 13.66 -8.80
N ALA A 116 1.10 13.64 -9.64
CA ALA A 116 0.42 12.41 -10.04
C ALA A 116 1.37 11.44 -10.75
N ILE A 117 2.27 11.94 -11.60
CA ILE A 117 3.28 11.11 -12.27
C ILE A 117 4.32 10.58 -11.27
N GLU A 118 4.79 11.41 -10.37
CA GLU A 118 5.71 11.00 -9.30
C GLU A 118 5.08 9.92 -8.42
N GLN A 119 3.81 10.08 -8.05
CA GLN A 119 3.05 9.10 -7.28
C GLN A 119 2.93 7.77 -8.05
N LEU A 120 2.53 7.83 -9.31
CA LEU A 120 2.42 6.65 -10.19
C LEU A 120 3.75 5.88 -10.25
N LEU A 121 4.85 6.58 -10.52
CA LEU A 121 6.16 5.97 -10.69
C LEU A 121 6.70 5.41 -9.38
N SER A 122 6.60 6.17 -8.28
CA SER A 122 7.10 5.73 -6.97
C SER A 122 6.35 4.48 -6.48
N SER A 123 5.03 4.48 -6.52
CA SER A 123 4.22 3.33 -6.08
C SER A 123 4.44 2.11 -6.97
N ALA A 124 4.48 2.27 -8.29
CA ALA A 124 4.75 1.15 -9.19
C ALA A 124 6.16 0.55 -8.98
N LEU A 125 7.18 1.39 -8.79
CA LEU A 125 8.54 0.94 -8.49
C LEU A 125 8.62 0.21 -7.15
N LEU A 126 8.05 0.79 -6.10
CA LEU A 126 8.07 0.19 -4.76
C LEU A 126 7.25 -1.09 -4.70
N ALA A 127 6.10 -1.16 -5.38
CA ALA A 127 5.35 -2.39 -5.57
C ALA A 127 6.19 -3.47 -6.28
N GLY A 128 6.89 -3.12 -7.35
CA GLY A 128 7.79 -4.02 -8.05
C GLY A 128 8.93 -4.54 -7.17
N ILE A 129 9.55 -3.66 -6.37
CA ILE A 129 10.58 -4.02 -5.39
C ILE A 129 10.00 -4.99 -4.36
N GLY A 130 8.80 -4.73 -3.84
CA GLY A 130 8.10 -5.60 -2.89
C GLY A 130 7.89 -7.01 -3.44
N LEU A 131 7.41 -7.13 -4.69
CA LEU A 131 7.24 -8.42 -5.38
C LEU A 131 8.57 -9.17 -5.55
N LEU A 132 9.64 -8.47 -5.94
CA LEU A 132 10.97 -9.04 -6.10
C LEU A 132 11.55 -9.51 -4.75
N ALA A 133 11.42 -8.70 -3.71
CA ALA A 133 11.86 -9.02 -2.36
C ALA A 133 11.13 -10.25 -1.82
N SER A 134 9.80 -10.34 -2.02
CA SER A 134 9.01 -11.52 -1.68
C SER A 134 9.56 -12.78 -2.34
N ALA A 135 9.85 -12.73 -3.65
CA ALA A 135 10.41 -13.87 -4.37
C ALA A 135 11.82 -14.26 -3.91
N ALA A 136 12.65 -13.27 -3.54
CA ALA A 136 13.99 -13.54 -3.01
C ALA A 136 13.93 -14.26 -1.66
N VAL A 137 13.08 -13.78 -0.74
CA VAL A 137 12.86 -14.41 0.57
C VAL A 137 12.34 -15.84 0.41
N MET A 138 11.38 -16.06 -0.49
CA MET A 138 10.83 -17.40 -0.74
C MET A 138 11.84 -18.38 -1.34
N ARG A 139 12.83 -17.90 -2.09
CA ARG A 139 13.93 -18.75 -2.59
C ARG A 139 14.92 -19.14 -1.49
N ALA A 140 15.11 -18.22 -0.51
CA ALA A 140 16.04 -18.44 0.59
C ALA A 140 15.49 -19.38 1.68
N ILE A 141 14.16 -19.58 1.75
CA ILE A 141 13.51 -20.45 2.75
C ILE A 141 13.08 -21.77 2.07
N PRO A 142 13.86 -22.86 2.15
CA PRO A 142 13.48 -24.14 1.56
C PRO A 142 12.28 -24.73 2.31
N GLY A 143 11.23 -25.09 1.60
CA GLY A 143 10.24 -26.04 2.07
C GLY A 143 8.83 -25.57 2.37
N SER A 144 8.44 -24.26 2.20
CA SER A 144 7.01 -23.92 2.41
C SER A 144 6.53 -22.65 1.71
N LYS A 145 5.95 -22.79 0.54
CA LYS A 145 5.19 -21.69 -0.11
C LYS A 145 4.11 -21.13 0.82
N GLN A 146 3.44 -21.96 1.61
CA GLN A 146 2.34 -21.56 2.49
C GLN A 146 2.81 -20.85 3.76
N ARG A 147 3.93 -21.27 4.37
CA ARG A 147 4.52 -20.61 5.54
C ARG A 147 5.09 -19.23 5.19
N GLY A 148 5.69 -19.09 4.01
CA GLY A 148 6.24 -17.81 3.57
C GLY A 148 5.16 -16.74 3.34
N ALA A 149 4.02 -17.08 2.75
CA ALA A 149 2.91 -16.17 2.55
C ALA A 149 2.32 -15.71 3.89
N THR A 150 2.13 -16.62 4.85
CA THR A 150 1.64 -16.28 6.19
C THR A 150 2.60 -15.38 6.94
N PHE A 151 3.91 -15.67 6.87
CA PHE A 151 4.95 -14.84 7.49
C PHE A 151 5.00 -13.45 6.87
N ALA A 152 4.97 -13.34 5.53
CA ALA A 152 4.97 -12.05 4.83
C ALA A 152 3.73 -11.21 5.17
N ALA A 153 2.54 -11.81 5.21
CA ALA A 153 1.31 -11.13 5.59
C ALA A 153 1.34 -10.67 7.06
N GLY A 154 1.85 -11.50 7.97
CA GLY A 154 2.00 -11.12 9.38
C GLY A 154 2.98 -9.98 9.58
N PHE A 155 4.11 -10.00 8.89
CA PHE A 155 5.10 -8.93 8.90
C PHE A 155 4.52 -7.62 8.35
N ALA A 156 3.82 -7.68 7.22
CA ALA A 156 3.17 -6.51 6.63
C ALA A 156 2.12 -5.90 7.57
N GLY A 157 1.27 -6.72 8.17
CA GLY A 157 0.28 -6.26 9.14
C GLY A 157 0.92 -5.59 10.36
N ALA A 158 1.96 -6.19 10.93
CA ALA A 158 2.69 -5.61 12.05
C ALA A 158 3.39 -4.29 11.67
N ALA A 159 4.00 -4.21 10.49
CA ALA A 159 4.68 -3.01 10.01
C ALA A 159 3.69 -1.85 9.83
N LEU A 160 2.50 -2.08 9.27
CA LEU A 160 1.47 -1.06 9.11
C LEU A 160 0.92 -0.55 10.45
N ILE A 161 0.70 -1.45 11.43
CA ILE A 161 0.24 -1.07 12.76
C ILE A 161 1.29 -0.21 13.48
N VAL A 162 2.59 -0.50 13.29
CA VAL A 162 3.68 0.28 13.90
C VAL A 162 3.88 1.62 13.17
N ALA A 163 3.71 1.66 11.86
CA ALA A 163 3.87 2.89 11.07
C ALA A 163 2.78 3.93 11.40
N ALA A 164 1.54 3.50 11.64
CA ALA A 164 0.42 4.40 11.89
C ALA A 164 0.65 5.41 13.06
N PRO A 165 1.07 5.00 14.28
CA PRO A 165 1.32 5.97 15.35
C PRO A 165 2.56 6.84 15.12
N ILE A 166 3.52 6.40 14.31
CA ILE A 166 4.70 7.20 13.96
C ILE A 166 4.28 8.35 13.05
N LEU A 167 3.41 8.09 12.07
CA LEU A 167 2.86 9.12 11.19
C LEU A 167 2.05 10.15 11.98
N LEU A 168 1.24 9.71 12.97
CA LEU A 168 0.51 10.60 13.87
C LEU A 168 1.42 11.49 14.73
N ALA A 169 2.60 11.02 15.09
CA ALA A 169 3.53 11.76 15.96
C ALA A 169 4.38 12.77 15.19
N VAL A 170 4.51 12.62 13.87
CA VAL A 170 5.36 13.46 13.00
C VAL A 170 4.56 14.51 12.22
N GLY A 171 3.25 14.31 12.02
CA GLY A 171 2.33 15.25 11.37
C GLY A 171 1.70 16.19 12.37
#